data_77757d08c25b8512db18188512ad6b21
#
_entry.id   77757d08c25b8512db18188512ad6b21
#
_cell.length_a   1.000
_cell.length_b   1.000
_cell.length_c   1.000
_cell.angle_alpha   90.00
_cell.angle_beta   90.00
_cell.angle_gamma   90.00
#
_symmetry.space_group_name_H-M   'P 1'
#
loop_
_entity.id
_entity.type
_entity.pdbx_description
1 polymer ?
#
loop_
_entity_poly.entity_id
_entity_poly.type
_entity_poly.pdbx_seq_one_letter_code
_entity_poly.pdbx_strand_id
1 'polypeptide(L)'
;TREKAIVKLNVITPHIGYPEKLPETYAKKIIDESKTLVENAQALYEISIAHSWSKWNQPVDRSEWHMPANMVNAYYDPQQNQIVFPAAILQAPFYDLHQSSSANYGGIGAVIAHEISHAFDTNGASFDEHGSLKDWWKPEDYEAFTARTQKVIDQFEGQDSYGAKINGKL
;
A
#
# COMPACT_ATOMS: atom_id res chain seq x y z
N THR A 1 10.07 -15.77 -15.45
CA THR A 1 9.79 -14.66 -14.51
C THR A 1 9.38 -13.39 -15.25
N ARG A 2 10.16 -12.86 -16.23
CA ARG A 2 9.85 -11.60 -16.94
C ARG A 2 8.45 -11.53 -17.54
N GLU A 3 8.00 -12.56 -18.23
CA GLU A 3 6.65 -12.60 -18.82
C GLU A 3 5.55 -12.50 -17.77
N LYS A 4 5.71 -13.21 -16.65
CA LYS A 4 4.78 -13.11 -15.51
C LYS A 4 4.78 -11.71 -14.89
N ALA A 5 5.94 -11.06 -14.78
CA ALA A 5 6.03 -9.69 -14.31
C ALA A 5 5.26 -8.71 -15.21
N ILE A 6 5.37 -8.88 -16.55
CA ILE A 6 4.63 -8.06 -17.51
C ILE A 6 3.11 -8.30 -17.38
N VAL A 7 2.68 -9.55 -17.24
CA VAL A 7 1.26 -9.88 -17.02
C VAL A 7 0.76 -9.20 -15.74
N LYS A 8 1.49 -9.37 -14.62
CA LYS A 8 1.12 -8.78 -13.32
C LYS A 8 1.04 -7.26 -13.41
N LEU A 9 2.02 -6.60 -14.04
CA LEU A 9 2.02 -5.15 -14.24
C LEU A 9 0.79 -4.66 -15.02
N ASN A 10 0.43 -5.35 -16.10
CA ASN A 10 -0.67 -4.93 -16.98
C ASN A 10 -2.06 -5.06 -16.35
N VAL A 11 -2.18 -5.82 -15.25
CA VAL A 11 -3.46 -6.01 -14.56
C VAL A 11 -3.49 -5.34 -13.17
N ILE A 12 -2.48 -4.55 -12.83
CA ILE A 12 -2.55 -3.66 -11.65
C ILE A 12 -3.71 -2.68 -11.84
N THR A 13 -4.61 -2.62 -10.88
CA THR A 13 -5.74 -1.68 -10.90
C THR A 13 -5.39 -0.42 -10.11
N PRO A 14 -5.43 0.77 -10.72
CA PRO A 14 -5.25 2.03 -9.99
C PRO A 14 -6.56 2.53 -9.37
N HIS A 15 -6.50 2.99 -8.14
CA HIS A 15 -7.56 3.69 -7.43
C HIS A 15 -7.05 5.06 -6.98
N ILE A 16 -7.76 6.14 -7.36
CA ILE A 16 -7.27 7.52 -7.20
C ILE A 16 -8.36 8.38 -6.57
N GLY A 17 -7.99 9.13 -5.53
CA GLY A 17 -8.85 10.13 -4.90
C GLY A 17 -9.62 9.59 -3.70
N TYR A 18 -10.75 8.95 -3.91
CA TYR A 18 -11.62 8.41 -2.84
C TYR A 18 -12.41 7.19 -3.35
N PRO A 19 -12.85 6.30 -2.44
CA PRO A 19 -13.65 5.15 -2.83
C PRO A 19 -15.05 5.59 -3.28
N GLU A 20 -15.61 4.91 -4.28
CA GLU A 20 -16.97 5.19 -4.75
C GLU A 20 -18.04 4.98 -3.68
N LYS A 21 -17.77 4.05 -2.76
CA LYS A 21 -18.65 3.74 -1.62
C LYS A 21 -17.88 3.83 -0.33
N LEU A 22 -18.45 4.50 0.66
CA LEU A 22 -17.90 4.46 2.02
C LEU A 22 -18.03 3.03 2.57
N PRO A 23 -17.08 2.58 3.41
CA PRO A 23 -17.17 1.29 4.08
C PRO A 23 -18.51 1.17 4.84
N GLU A 24 -19.19 0.03 4.73
CA GLU A 24 -20.47 -0.21 5.41
C GLU A 24 -20.38 -0.03 6.93
N THR A 25 -19.19 -0.23 7.48
CA THR A 25 -18.92 -0.05 8.90
C THR A 25 -18.90 1.42 9.31
N TYR A 26 -18.77 2.37 8.38
CA TYR A 26 -18.58 3.79 8.70
C TYR A 26 -19.78 4.36 9.50
N ALA A 27 -20.99 4.10 9.02
CA ALA A 27 -22.21 4.56 9.69
C ALA A 27 -22.49 3.86 11.04
N LYS A 28 -21.84 2.70 11.28
CA LYS A 28 -22.00 1.91 12.51
C LYS A 28 -21.04 2.35 13.62
N LYS A 29 -19.95 3.05 13.26
CA LYS A 29 -18.89 3.50 14.19
C LYS A 29 -19.30 4.80 14.88
N ILE A 30 -20.15 4.69 15.89
CA ILE A 30 -20.65 5.82 16.67
C ILE A 30 -20.02 5.77 18.05
N ILE A 31 -19.55 6.92 18.54
CA ILE A 31 -19.07 7.10 19.91
C ILE A 31 -20.26 7.43 20.80
N ASP A 32 -20.40 6.70 21.89
CA ASP A 32 -21.40 6.93 22.92
C ASP A 32 -20.76 7.70 24.07
N GLU A 33 -21.14 8.97 24.23
CA GLU A 33 -20.59 9.86 25.25
C GLU A 33 -20.91 9.42 26.70
N SER A 34 -21.89 8.56 26.89
CA SER A 34 -22.24 8.00 28.20
C SER A 34 -21.31 6.86 28.63
N LYS A 35 -20.51 6.32 27.72
CA LYS A 35 -19.59 5.20 27.92
C LYS A 35 -18.14 5.64 28.11
N THR A 36 -17.38 4.80 28.78
CA THR A 36 -15.94 4.98 28.92
C THR A 36 -15.21 4.81 27.58
N LEU A 37 -13.96 5.30 27.52
CA LEU A 37 -13.08 5.09 26.36
C LEU A 37 -12.93 3.59 26.01
N VAL A 38 -12.78 2.75 27.04
CA VAL A 38 -12.59 1.30 26.84
C VAL A 38 -13.83 0.66 26.23
N GLU A 39 -15.04 0.99 26.76
CA GLU A 39 -16.30 0.47 26.22
C GLU A 39 -16.55 0.92 24.77
N ASN A 40 -16.25 2.18 24.45
CA ASN A 40 -16.33 2.69 23.08
C ASN A 40 -15.31 1.99 22.16
N ALA A 41 -14.06 1.84 22.59
CA ALA A 41 -13.03 1.15 21.82
C ALA A 41 -13.41 -0.30 21.54
N GLN A 42 -13.96 -1.01 22.53
CA GLN A 42 -14.46 -2.37 22.38
C GLN A 42 -15.61 -2.45 21.38
N ALA A 43 -16.60 -1.56 21.47
CA ALA A 43 -17.73 -1.52 20.55
C ALA A 43 -17.28 -1.29 19.10
N LEU A 44 -16.31 -0.37 18.87
CA LEU A 44 -15.74 -0.13 17.55
C LEU A 44 -14.96 -1.34 17.02
N TYR A 45 -14.24 -2.03 17.91
CA TYR A 45 -13.50 -3.24 17.56
C TYR A 45 -14.44 -4.39 17.16
N GLU A 46 -15.53 -4.60 17.90
CA GLU A 46 -16.56 -5.61 17.59
C GLU A 46 -17.18 -5.39 16.20
N ILE A 47 -17.47 -4.13 15.82
CA ILE A 47 -17.95 -3.80 14.47
C ILE A 47 -16.90 -4.20 13.41
N SER A 48 -15.64 -3.92 13.67
CA SER A 48 -14.53 -4.23 12.73
C SER A 48 -14.32 -5.74 12.59
N ILE A 49 -14.37 -6.48 13.69
CA ILE A 49 -14.28 -7.95 13.70
C ILE A 49 -15.46 -8.59 12.97
N ALA A 50 -16.70 -8.15 13.27
CA ALA A 50 -17.90 -8.66 12.60
C ALA A 50 -17.81 -8.45 11.08
N HIS A 51 -17.32 -7.29 10.64
CA HIS A 51 -17.10 -7.00 9.22
C HIS A 51 -16.02 -7.92 8.62
N SER A 52 -14.91 -8.15 9.32
CA SER A 52 -13.86 -9.06 8.85
C SER A 52 -14.37 -10.49 8.68
N TRP A 53 -15.17 -10.98 9.64
CA TRP A 53 -15.78 -12.32 9.55
C TRP A 53 -16.86 -12.42 8.46
N SER A 54 -17.58 -11.35 8.16
CA SER A 54 -18.57 -11.35 7.08
C SER A 54 -17.98 -11.57 5.70
N LYS A 55 -16.67 -11.33 5.54
CA LYS A 55 -15.92 -11.58 4.28
C LYS A 55 -15.52 -13.06 4.09
N TRP A 56 -15.67 -13.88 5.12
CA TRP A 56 -15.29 -15.28 5.04
C TRP A 56 -16.07 -16.00 3.94
N ASN A 57 -15.38 -16.72 3.06
CA ASN A 57 -15.95 -17.39 1.88
C ASN A 57 -16.72 -16.47 0.90
N GLN A 58 -16.48 -15.16 0.94
CA GLN A 58 -16.97 -14.24 -0.06
C GLN A 58 -15.92 -13.93 -1.13
N PRO A 59 -16.33 -13.59 -2.36
CA PRO A 59 -15.41 -13.04 -3.34
C PRO A 59 -14.73 -11.79 -2.80
N VAL A 60 -13.47 -11.56 -3.21
CA VAL A 60 -12.71 -10.37 -2.82
C VAL A 60 -13.39 -9.12 -3.40
N ASP A 61 -13.75 -8.18 -2.53
CA ASP A 61 -14.23 -6.86 -2.96
C ASP A 61 -13.03 -5.95 -3.26
N ARG A 62 -12.75 -5.77 -4.54
CA ARG A 62 -11.63 -4.93 -5.02
C ARG A 62 -11.94 -3.43 -4.98
N SER A 63 -13.14 -3.02 -4.58
CA SER A 63 -13.50 -1.61 -4.40
C SER A 63 -13.17 -1.07 -2.99
N GLU A 64 -12.84 -1.95 -2.05
CA GLU A 64 -12.57 -1.58 -0.67
C GLU A 64 -11.18 -0.95 -0.53
N TRP A 65 -11.13 0.16 0.21
CA TRP A 65 -9.89 0.87 0.53
C TRP A 65 -9.48 0.63 1.98
N HIS A 66 -8.19 0.44 2.20
CA HIS A 66 -7.61 0.26 3.55
C HIS A 66 -7.16 1.58 4.19
N MET A 67 -7.09 2.66 3.40
CA MET A 67 -6.76 4.00 3.89
C MET A 67 -7.89 4.98 3.61
N PRO A 68 -8.18 5.90 4.55
CA PRO A 68 -9.14 6.96 4.31
C PRO A 68 -8.58 8.00 3.32
N ALA A 69 -9.47 8.68 2.59
CA ALA A 69 -9.10 9.63 1.54
C ALA A 69 -8.33 10.88 2.05
N ASN A 70 -8.39 11.17 3.34
CA ASN A 70 -7.68 12.29 3.99
C ASN A 70 -6.27 11.93 4.50
N MET A 71 -5.77 10.74 4.22
CA MET A 71 -4.42 10.33 4.59
C MET A 71 -3.42 10.73 3.48
N VAL A 72 -2.37 11.46 3.85
CA VAL A 72 -1.26 11.77 2.92
C VAL A 72 -0.35 10.55 2.84
N ASN A 73 -0.74 9.61 2.02
CA ASN A 73 -0.02 8.36 1.78
C ASN A 73 -0.53 7.70 0.49
N ALA A 74 0.12 6.60 0.09
CA ALA A 74 -0.30 5.68 -0.96
C ALA A 74 -0.01 4.25 -0.52
N TYR A 75 -0.50 3.26 -1.24
CA TYR A 75 -0.13 1.86 -0.98
C TYR A 75 -0.38 0.97 -2.20
N TYR A 76 0.40 -0.10 -2.27
CA TYR A 76 0.12 -1.27 -3.09
C TYR A 76 -0.50 -2.38 -2.23
N ASP A 77 -1.58 -2.97 -2.71
CA ASP A 77 -2.22 -4.14 -2.09
C ASP A 77 -1.90 -5.39 -2.90
N PRO A 78 -1.04 -6.30 -2.39
CA PRO A 78 -0.67 -7.50 -3.12
C PRO A 78 -1.83 -8.51 -3.26
N GLN A 79 -2.79 -8.54 -2.32
CA GLN A 79 -3.93 -9.46 -2.35
C GLN A 79 -4.97 -9.06 -3.38
N GLN A 80 -5.00 -7.78 -3.74
CA GLN A 80 -5.91 -7.24 -4.74
C GLN A 80 -5.19 -6.86 -6.05
N ASN A 81 -3.86 -6.88 -6.05
CA ASN A 81 -3.00 -6.39 -7.13
C ASN A 81 -3.41 -5.00 -7.59
N GLN A 82 -3.48 -4.07 -6.65
CA GLN A 82 -3.91 -2.70 -6.89
C GLN A 82 -3.01 -1.67 -6.22
N ILE A 83 -2.98 -0.46 -6.77
CA ILE A 83 -2.33 0.72 -6.19
C ILE A 83 -3.39 1.75 -5.85
N VAL A 84 -3.25 2.37 -4.67
CA VAL A 84 -4.25 3.32 -4.15
C VAL A 84 -3.57 4.63 -3.75
N PHE A 85 -4.12 5.73 -4.25
CA PHE A 85 -3.67 7.11 -4.01
C PHE A 85 -4.81 7.92 -3.42
N PRO A 86 -4.92 8.04 -2.09
CA PRO A 86 -5.90 8.89 -1.42
C PRO A 86 -5.82 10.35 -1.88
N ALA A 87 -6.94 11.08 -1.85
CA ALA A 87 -7.00 12.46 -2.32
C ALA A 87 -5.99 13.38 -1.63
N ALA A 88 -5.69 13.14 -0.36
CA ALA A 88 -4.79 13.99 0.41
C ALA A 88 -3.34 13.99 -0.07
N ILE A 89 -2.85 12.97 -0.79
CA ILE A 89 -1.50 13.01 -1.37
C ILE A 89 -1.46 13.74 -2.72
N LEU A 90 -2.62 13.97 -3.36
CA LEU A 90 -2.73 14.61 -4.67
C LEU A 90 -2.71 16.14 -4.58
N GLN A 91 -1.78 16.66 -3.79
CA GLN A 91 -1.56 18.09 -3.58
C GLN A 91 -0.08 18.40 -3.39
N ALA A 92 0.28 19.67 -3.41
CA ALA A 92 1.65 20.10 -3.17
C ALA A 92 2.17 19.57 -1.81
N PRO A 93 3.43 19.13 -1.73
CA PRO A 93 4.47 19.21 -2.77
C PRO A 93 4.49 18.04 -3.76
N PHE A 94 3.63 17.03 -3.62
CA PHE A 94 3.65 15.83 -4.46
C PHE A 94 3.08 16.08 -5.86
N TYR A 95 1.95 16.81 -5.93
CA TYR A 95 1.27 17.09 -7.18
C TYR A 95 0.65 18.50 -7.19
N ASP A 96 0.77 19.20 -8.31
CA ASP A 96 0.07 20.46 -8.54
C ASP A 96 -0.15 20.64 -10.06
N LEU A 97 -1.34 21.11 -10.44
CA LEU A 97 -1.68 21.39 -11.84
C LEU A 97 -0.83 22.49 -12.46
N HIS A 98 -0.30 23.40 -11.63
CA HIS A 98 0.45 24.58 -12.08
C HIS A 98 1.97 24.38 -12.00
N GLN A 99 2.45 23.30 -11.38
CA GLN A 99 3.88 23.00 -11.41
C GLN A 99 4.30 22.31 -12.71
N SER A 100 5.60 22.36 -13.03
CA SER A 100 6.12 21.73 -14.25
C SER A 100 5.88 20.23 -14.27
N SER A 101 5.78 19.65 -15.47
CA SER A 101 5.67 18.20 -15.62
C SER A 101 6.83 17.45 -14.94
N SER A 102 8.05 17.99 -15.03
CA SER A 102 9.23 17.41 -14.37
C SER A 102 9.09 17.38 -12.84
N ALA A 103 8.50 18.44 -12.25
CA ALA A 103 8.24 18.49 -10.81
C ALA A 103 7.16 17.47 -10.41
N ASN A 104 6.09 17.34 -11.20
CA ASN A 104 5.06 16.31 -10.96
C ASN A 104 5.62 14.89 -11.10
N TYR A 105 6.49 14.63 -12.09
CA TYR A 105 7.15 13.33 -12.21
C TYR A 105 8.11 13.04 -11.06
N GLY A 106 8.83 14.05 -10.56
CA GLY A 106 9.71 13.92 -9.40
C GLY A 106 8.97 13.84 -8.06
N GLY A 107 7.74 14.37 -7.98
CA GLY A 107 6.86 14.30 -6.82
C GLY A 107 5.99 13.05 -6.84
N ILE A 108 4.74 13.19 -7.30
CA ILE A 108 3.78 12.08 -7.31
C ILE A 108 4.22 10.92 -8.20
N GLY A 109 4.94 11.20 -9.30
CA GLY A 109 5.45 10.16 -10.20
C GLY A 109 6.43 9.22 -9.50
N ALA A 110 7.28 9.73 -8.60
CA ALA A 110 8.17 8.91 -7.79
C ALA A 110 7.37 8.00 -6.82
N VAL A 111 6.30 8.52 -6.21
CA VAL A 111 5.41 7.73 -5.35
C VAL A 111 4.71 6.65 -6.16
N ILE A 112 4.18 6.97 -7.35
CA ILE A 112 3.55 5.99 -8.24
C ILE A 112 4.52 4.85 -8.59
N ALA A 113 5.75 5.19 -8.94
CA ALA A 113 6.79 4.20 -9.26
C ALA A 113 7.14 3.33 -8.03
N HIS A 114 7.17 3.94 -6.83
CA HIS A 114 7.38 3.23 -5.56
C HIS A 114 6.27 2.20 -5.32
N GLU A 115 5.00 2.59 -5.41
CA GLU A 115 3.88 1.66 -5.20
C GLU A 115 3.86 0.54 -6.24
N ILE A 116 4.13 0.84 -7.51
CA ILE A 116 4.26 -0.19 -8.55
C ILE A 116 5.41 -1.14 -8.23
N SER A 117 6.53 -0.64 -7.67
CA SER A 117 7.69 -1.48 -7.35
C SER A 117 7.39 -2.54 -6.28
N HIS A 118 6.43 -2.28 -5.37
CA HIS A 118 5.99 -3.25 -4.39
C HIS A 118 5.34 -4.51 -4.98
N ALA A 119 4.80 -4.45 -6.20
CA ALA A 119 4.33 -5.64 -6.92
C ALA A 119 5.48 -6.60 -7.27
N PHE A 120 6.73 -6.13 -7.27
CA PHE A 120 7.94 -6.79 -7.76
C PHE A 120 9.08 -6.81 -6.73
N ASP A 121 8.82 -6.53 -5.47
CA ASP A 121 9.75 -6.77 -4.37
C ASP A 121 9.60 -8.21 -3.82
N THR A 122 10.33 -8.55 -2.77
CA THR A 122 10.28 -9.90 -2.16
C THR A 122 8.91 -10.25 -1.55
N ASN A 123 8.13 -9.26 -1.13
CA ASN A 123 6.76 -9.47 -0.66
C ASN A 123 5.82 -9.65 -1.85
N GLY A 124 5.89 -8.78 -2.85
CA GLY A 124 5.11 -8.87 -4.08
C GLY A 124 5.37 -10.14 -4.89
N ALA A 125 6.59 -10.72 -4.79
CA ALA A 125 6.94 -12.00 -5.38
C ALA A 125 6.09 -13.16 -4.86
N SER A 126 5.55 -13.05 -3.64
CA SER A 126 4.72 -14.09 -3.02
C SER A 126 3.26 -14.07 -3.49
N PHE A 127 2.85 -13.09 -4.30
CA PHE A 127 1.47 -12.95 -4.80
C PHE A 127 1.45 -12.88 -6.31
N ASP A 128 0.61 -13.70 -6.95
CA ASP A 128 0.44 -13.69 -8.40
C ASP A 128 -0.39 -12.49 -8.89
N GLU A 129 -0.64 -12.41 -10.18
CA GLU A 129 -1.42 -11.35 -10.85
C GLU A 129 -2.89 -11.27 -10.40
N HIS A 130 -3.39 -12.30 -9.74
CA HIS A 130 -4.76 -12.36 -9.20
C HIS A 130 -4.81 -12.04 -7.70
N GLY A 131 -3.65 -11.82 -7.07
CA GLY A 131 -3.55 -11.61 -5.62
C GLY A 131 -3.56 -12.89 -4.79
N SER A 132 -3.44 -14.05 -5.43
CA SER A 132 -3.33 -15.33 -4.74
C SER A 132 -1.92 -15.52 -4.19
N LEU A 133 -1.82 -16.06 -2.97
CA LEU A 133 -0.53 -16.40 -2.35
C LEU A 133 0.14 -17.53 -3.15
N LYS A 134 0.99 -17.14 -4.07
CA LYS A 134 1.68 -18.03 -4.98
C LYS A 134 2.98 -17.40 -5.43
N ASP A 135 4.09 -17.91 -4.93
CA ASP A 135 5.41 -17.47 -5.34
C ASP A 135 5.62 -17.70 -6.85
N TRP A 136 5.97 -16.64 -7.55
CA TRP A 136 6.19 -16.66 -8.99
C TRP A 136 7.63 -16.36 -9.39
N TRP A 137 8.49 -15.98 -8.43
CA TRP A 137 9.92 -15.82 -8.64
C TRP A 137 10.62 -17.18 -8.61
N LYS A 138 11.77 -17.23 -9.26
CA LYS A 138 12.70 -18.33 -9.16
C LYS A 138 13.79 -18.00 -8.14
N PRO A 139 14.52 -19.00 -7.62
CA PRO A 139 15.64 -18.75 -6.71
C PRO A 139 16.66 -17.75 -7.24
N GLU A 140 16.96 -17.79 -8.54
CA GLU A 140 17.91 -16.88 -9.19
C GLU A 140 17.42 -15.41 -9.17
N ASP A 141 16.10 -15.19 -9.18
CA ASP A 141 15.52 -13.84 -9.12
C ASP A 141 15.71 -13.25 -7.72
N TYR A 142 15.50 -14.05 -6.66
CA TYR A 142 15.77 -13.64 -5.28
C TYR A 142 17.24 -13.32 -5.04
N GLU A 143 18.15 -14.14 -5.55
CA GLU A 143 19.60 -13.87 -5.46
C GLU A 143 19.98 -12.57 -6.17
N ALA A 144 19.50 -12.37 -7.40
CA ALA A 144 19.75 -11.17 -8.17
C ALA A 144 19.16 -9.91 -7.52
N PHE A 145 17.97 -10.01 -6.93
CA PHE A 145 17.33 -8.90 -6.20
C PHE A 145 18.15 -8.56 -4.95
N THR A 146 18.49 -9.56 -4.13
CA THR A 146 19.28 -9.38 -2.91
C THR A 146 20.65 -8.73 -3.21
N ALA A 147 21.33 -9.17 -4.27
CA ALA A 147 22.61 -8.57 -4.66
C ALA A 147 22.50 -7.09 -5.08
N ARG A 148 21.33 -6.67 -5.61
CA ARG A 148 21.06 -5.26 -5.95
C ARG A 148 20.69 -4.43 -4.74
N THR A 149 19.82 -4.95 -3.88
CA THR A 149 19.40 -4.24 -2.65
C THR A 149 20.54 -4.09 -1.66
N GLN A 150 21.49 -5.02 -1.62
CA GLN A 150 22.68 -4.92 -0.77
C GLN A 150 23.46 -3.62 -1.01
N LYS A 151 23.53 -3.15 -2.24
CA LYS A 151 24.22 -1.87 -2.57
C LYS A 151 23.53 -0.67 -1.93
N VAL A 152 22.21 -0.69 -1.83
CA VAL A 152 21.42 0.37 -1.18
C VAL A 152 21.60 0.26 0.33
N ILE A 153 21.54 -0.96 0.88
CA ILE A 153 21.80 -1.22 2.31
C ILE A 153 23.17 -0.65 2.71
N ASP A 154 24.23 -0.99 1.95
CA ASP A 154 25.61 -0.54 2.21
C ASP A 154 25.72 0.98 2.12
N GLN A 155 24.94 1.64 1.25
CA GLN A 155 24.93 3.09 1.11
C GLN A 155 24.37 3.80 2.36
N PHE A 156 23.36 3.21 3.01
CA PHE A 156 22.72 3.80 4.18
C PHE A 156 23.31 3.32 5.50
N GLU A 157 24.03 2.18 5.50
CA GLU A 157 24.59 1.58 6.70
C GLU A 157 25.53 2.55 7.43
N GLY A 158 25.29 2.76 8.70
CA GLY A 158 26.10 3.58 9.59
C GLY A 158 26.02 5.10 9.35
N GLN A 159 25.19 5.57 8.41
CA GLN A 159 24.95 7.02 8.27
C GLN A 159 24.30 7.58 9.53
N ASP A 160 24.61 8.85 9.83
CA ASP A 160 24.02 9.54 10.97
C ASP A 160 22.67 10.16 10.61
N SER A 161 21.66 9.90 11.42
CA SER A 161 20.36 10.54 11.33
C SER A 161 19.94 11.00 12.72
N TYR A 162 19.97 12.30 12.93
CA TYR A 162 19.63 12.94 14.23
C TYR A 162 20.38 12.35 15.42
N GLY A 163 21.67 12.01 15.25
CA GLY A 163 22.53 11.45 16.29
C GLY A 163 22.43 9.94 16.49
N ALA A 164 21.60 9.24 15.68
CA ALA A 164 21.54 7.79 15.66
C ALA A 164 22.13 7.22 14.36
N LYS A 165 22.78 6.07 14.47
CA LYS A 165 23.28 5.36 13.27
C LYS A 165 22.16 4.56 12.61
N ILE A 166 22.04 4.74 11.29
CA ILE A 166 21.05 4.01 10.49
C ILE A 166 21.53 2.56 10.32
N ASN A 167 20.59 1.61 10.47
CA ASN A 167 20.76 0.26 9.99
C ASN A 167 20.20 0.21 8.56
N GLY A 168 21.05 0.02 7.57
CA GLY A 168 20.66 0.05 6.17
C GLY A 168 19.67 -1.04 5.72
N LYS A 169 19.38 -2.04 6.59
CA LYS A 169 18.39 -3.09 6.36
C LYS A 169 16.98 -2.74 6.81
N LEU A 170 16.80 -1.69 7.60
CA LEU A 170 15.50 -1.33 8.20
C LEU A 170 14.84 -0.20 7.41
#